data_b1fb9f2de1cfb925ad534e92a106f7d2
#
_entry.id   b1fb9f2de1cfb925ad534e92a106f7d2
#
_cell.length_a   1.000
_cell.length_b   1.000
_cell.length_c   1.000
_cell.angle_alpha   90.00
_cell.angle_beta   90.00
_cell.angle_gamma   90.00
#
_symmetry.space_group_name_H-M   'P 1'
#
loop_
_entity.id
_entity.type
_entity.pdbx_description
1 polymer ?
#
loop_
_entity_poly.entity_id
_entity_poly.type
_entity_poly.pdbx_seq_one_letter_code
_entity_poly.pdbx_strand_id
1 'polypeptide(L)'
;LQLRSTLADQAEVSFKKAVELDPKAMNAQLALGSFYQSRNRMPEAEQQFKRAIQLAPKDPTPREALARLYMAEGKKTEAEALLKQAKSDLSDNPEGYSMLGNFYIATGDLDKATAEYSSLYTYHPKDLKVKKNYVQLLILKDRLDEATKLNNEVLKTNPNDVEALVYRGQIQIGQNNPTGAVDSLQQALKNDSNNAVAHYRLGIAFDKQNNDARAESEWRAAVGLRPDLTDAQRALAALELRRGDLDALTQTAQQIITGAPYAPDGYMMRALAEMNRQKFSDAQQDLTKAMGLAAGSPTPYVQMGNLYQLQKQYAEAIKFYEQALDKDAASTDALQGIMNVYLAQKQPDQAIAAARARIAKSPNTGGFYDLLGTALFQKKDLSGADAALRKAIELDKNNSDALLKLGQVQAAQGSVSDALATYQQSIKDYPREIGFYILAGEMYESQSNWDQAKAMYQKALEIQPNQPVASNNLAYVMLQQGGNVDVALALAQTGRRGMPDSSNAADTLGWAYYKKGVYQSAIDMFQESLRLSEKRGAADDPTVHYHLALAYQKVNQPAQARQQLERVLKINPNHSDARKALSELRG
;
A
#
# COMPACT_ATOMS: atom_id res chain seq x y z
N LEU A 1 19.13 44.73 4.84
CA LEU A 1 18.39 44.57 6.11
C LEU A 1 17.73 45.89 6.51
N GLN A 2 18.42 47.01 6.57
CA GLN A 2 17.87 48.35 6.94
C GLN A 2 16.74 48.81 6.02
N LEU A 3 16.83 48.68 4.70
CA LEU A 3 15.78 49.01 3.75
C LEU A 3 14.49 48.18 3.96
N ARG A 4 14.62 46.90 4.29
CA ARG A 4 13.45 46.01 4.61
C ARG A 4 12.80 46.37 5.94
N SER A 5 13.56 46.87 6.91
CA SER A 5 13.03 47.36 8.18
C SER A 5 12.19 48.64 7.97
N THR A 6 12.74 49.60 7.25
CA THR A 6 12.09 50.91 6.98
C THR A 6 10.75 50.75 6.21
N LEU A 7 10.72 49.84 5.22
CA LEU A 7 9.51 49.52 4.46
C LEU A 7 8.45 48.82 5.34
N ALA A 8 8.88 47.99 6.28
CA ALA A 8 7.97 47.32 7.21
C ALA A 8 7.35 48.30 8.21
N ASP A 9 8.14 49.27 8.72
CA ASP A 9 7.64 50.31 9.63
C ASP A 9 6.62 51.24 8.93
N GLN A 10 6.89 51.60 7.66
CA GLN A 10 5.95 52.35 6.83
C GLN A 10 4.66 51.55 6.54
N ALA A 11 4.75 50.25 6.32
CA ALA A 11 3.58 49.40 6.14
C ALA A 11 2.73 49.33 7.41
N GLU A 12 3.36 49.19 8.59
CA GLU A 12 2.63 49.24 9.87
C GLU A 12 1.86 50.53 10.06
N VAL A 13 2.52 51.69 9.80
CA VAL A 13 1.87 53.01 9.89
C VAL A 13 0.68 53.07 8.93
N SER A 14 0.84 52.57 7.71
CA SER A 14 -0.24 52.58 6.71
C SER A 14 -1.43 51.71 7.12
N PHE A 15 -1.21 50.50 7.63
CA PHE A 15 -2.29 49.63 8.10
C PHE A 15 -2.99 50.22 9.35
N LYS A 16 -2.26 50.78 10.31
CA LYS A 16 -2.83 51.47 11.45
C LYS A 16 -3.68 52.65 11.01
N LYS A 17 -3.19 53.43 10.06
CA LYS A 17 -3.93 54.59 9.51
C LYS A 17 -5.21 54.16 8.81
N ALA A 18 -5.20 53.01 8.09
CA ALA A 18 -6.42 52.45 7.49
C ALA A 18 -7.46 52.07 8.55
N VAL A 19 -7.05 51.50 9.67
CA VAL A 19 -7.93 51.17 10.80
C VAL A 19 -8.44 52.44 11.50
N GLU A 20 -7.60 53.49 11.64
CA GLU A 20 -8.02 54.78 12.21
C GLU A 20 -9.04 55.50 11.33
N LEU A 21 -8.88 55.46 10.00
CA LEU A 21 -9.78 56.11 9.05
C LEU A 21 -11.16 55.43 8.99
N ASP A 22 -11.18 54.09 9.10
CA ASP A 22 -12.42 53.31 9.21
C ASP A 22 -12.30 52.19 10.25
N PRO A 23 -12.58 52.49 11.53
CA PRO A 23 -12.52 51.51 12.62
C PRO A 23 -13.52 50.35 12.49
N LYS A 24 -14.50 50.46 11.59
CA LYS A 24 -15.53 49.44 11.32
C LYS A 24 -15.19 48.58 10.09
N ALA A 25 -14.13 48.92 9.37
CA ALA A 25 -13.71 48.14 8.21
C ALA A 25 -13.07 46.82 8.64
N MET A 26 -13.80 45.72 8.52
CA MET A 26 -13.33 44.36 8.82
C MET A 26 -12.03 44.06 8.07
N ASN A 27 -11.94 44.40 6.78
CA ASN A 27 -10.76 44.16 5.95
C ASN A 27 -9.51 44.91 6.44
N ALA A 28 -9.66 46.12 7.02
CA ALA A 28 -8.53 46.86 7.60
C ALA A 28 -7.97 46.14 8.83
N GLN A 29 -8.85 45.59 9.68
CA GLN A 29 -8.47 44.78 10.86
C GLN A 29 -7.76 43.49 10.42
N LEU A 30 -8.31 42.78 9.41
CA LEU A 30 -7.69 41.59 8.85
C LEU A 30 -6.30 41.84 8.29
N ALA A 31 -6.14 42.91 7.52
CA ALA A 31 -4.86 43.28 6.93
C ALA A 31 -3.81 43.62 8.00
N LEU A 32 -4.20 44.41 9.02
CA LEU A 32 -3.32 44.71 10.16
C LEU A 32 -2.97 43.46 10.97
N GLY A 33 -3.95 42.57 11.20
CA GLY A 33 -3.72 41.28 11.88
C GLY A 33 -2.74 40.38 11.10
N SER A 34 -2.92 40.25 9.77
CA SER A 34 -2.02 39.49 8.90
C SER A 34 -0.61 40.09 8.85
N PHE A 35 -0.51 41.42 8.87
CA PHE A 35 0.79 42.09 8.98
C PHE A 35 1.48 41.74 10.30
N TYR A 36 0.78 41.82 11.45
CA TYR A 36 1.35 41.44 12.73
C TYR A 36 1.78 39.98 12.77
N GLN A 37 0.97 39.05 12.22
CA GLN A 37 1.34 37.63 12.09
C GLN A 37 2.62 37.47 11.28
N SER A 38 2.78 38.14 10.14
CA SER A 38 3.99 38.07 9.32
C SER A 38 5.25 38.59 10.04
N ARG A 39 5.05 39.43 11.07
CA ARG A 39 6.11 39.97 11.93
C ARG A 39 6.31 39.17 13.23
N ASN A 40 5.68 38.00 13.35
CA ASN A 40 5.69 37.17 14.55
C ASN A 40 5.14 37.84 15.83
N ARG A 41 4.25 38.82 15.64
CA ARG A 41 3.56 39.57 16.71
C ARG A 41 2.19 38.93 16.92
N MET A 42 2.18 37.72 17.45
CA MET A 42 0.98 36.87 17.53
C MET A 42 -0.13 37.46 18.42
N PRO A 43 0.14 38.06 19.63
CA PRO A 43 -0.91 38.65 20.44
C PRO A 43 -1.65 39.80 19.77
N GLU A 44 -0.91 40.64 19.06
CA GLU A 44 -1.51 41.76 18.34
C GLU A 44 -2.32 41.29 17.13
N ALA A 45 -1.83 40.26 16.43
CA ALA A 45 -2.57 39.64 15.33
C ALA A 45 -3.90 39.04 15.82
N GLU A 46 -3.88 38.32 16.95
CA GLU A 46 -5.07 37.74 17.59
C GLU A 46 -6.09 38.79 17.92
N GLN A 47 -5.66 39.93 18.48
CA GLN A 47 -6.54 41.05 18.84
C GLN A 47 -7.24 41.59 17.59
N GLN A 48 -6.52 41.81 16.51
CA GLN A 48 -7.10 42.31 15.26
C GLN A 48 -8.09 41.34 14.64
N PHE A 49 -7.76 40.04 14.59
CA PHE A 49 -8.67 39.03 14.06
C PHE A 49 -9.93 38.88 14.93
N LYS A 50 -9.83 38.94 16.26
CA LYS A 50 -11.00 38.98 17.16
C LYS A 50 -11.86 40.22 16.90
N ARG A 51 -11.23 41.36 16.65
CA ARG A 51 -11.97 42.60 16.31
C ARG A 51 -12.67 42.47 14.96
N ALA A 52 -12.03 41.88 13.96
CA ALA A 52 -12.63 41.58 12.67
C ALA A 52 -13.87 40.67 12.79
N ILE A 53 -13.82 39.63 13.64
CA ILE A 53 -14.97 38.75 13.94
C ILE A 53 -16.13 39.54 14.53
N GLN A 54 -15.85 40.44 15.45
CA GLN A 54 -16.89 41.29 16.06
C GLN A 54 -17.57 42.23 15.05
N LEU A 55 -16.79 42.76 14.09
CA LEU A 55 -17.28 43.68 13.06
C LEU A 55 -18.08 42.95 11.98
N ALA A 56 -17.72 41.73 11.65
CA ALA A 56 -18.40 40.93 10.63
C ALA A 56 -18.71 39.50 11.16
N PRO A 57 -19.66 39.36 12.10
CA PRO A 57 -19.93 38.08 12.77
C PRO A 57 -20.46 36.99 11.85
N LYS A 58 -20.96 37.33 10.66
CA LYS A 58 -21.45 36.37 9.65
C LYS A 58 -20.44 36.09 8.54
N ASP A 59 -19.25 36.69 8.57
CA ASP A 59 -18.18 36.43 7.63
C ASP A 59 -17.25 35.30 8.19
N PRO A 60 -17.00 34.23 7.46
CA PRO A 60 -16.09 33.13 7.90
C PRO A 60 -14.62 33.56 7.91
N THR A 61 -14.20 34.51 7.06
CA THR A 61 -12.80 34.88 6.80
C THR A 61 -12.00 35.24 8.06
N PRO A 62 -12.54 36.09 8.98
CA PRO A 62 -11.80 36.43 10.20
C PRO A 62 -11.58 35.21 11.14
N ARG A 63 -12.57 34.30 11.18
CA ARG A 63 -12.44 33.08 12.00
C ARG A 63 -11.41 32.13 11.43
N GLU A 64 -11.36 32.00 10.10
CA GLU A 64 -10.33 31.22 9.42
C GLU A 64 -8.94 31.79 9.68
N ALA A 65 -8.76 33.09 9.61
CA ALA A 65 -7.51 33.77 9.92
C ALA A 65 -7.05 33.50 11.36
N LEU A 66 -7.97 33.63 12.33
CA LEU A 66 -7.67 33.34 13.74
C LEU A 66 -7.36 31.85 13.99
N ALA A 67 -8.10 30.95 13.36
CA ALA A 67 -7.82 29.53 13.47
C ALA A 67 -6.42 29.16 12.93
N ARG A 68 -6.03 29.73 11.78
CA ARG A 68 -4.68 29.58 11.21
C ARG A 68 -3.60 30.14 12.15
N LEU A 69 -3.85 31.27 12.80
CA LEU A 69 -2.96 31.84 13.80
C LEU A 69 -2.76 30.86 14.96
N TYR A 70 -3.85 30.36 15.55
CA TYR A 70 -3.79 29.39 16.64
C TYR A 70 -3.04 28.11 16.24
N MET A 71 -3.24 27.62 15.02
CA MET A 71 -2.48 26.47 14.52
C MET A 71 -0.98 26.75 14.39
N ALA A 72 -0.60 27.96 13.93
CA ALA A 72 0.80 28.36 13.85
C ALA A 72 1.47 28.47 15.23
N GLU A 73 0.72 28.76 16.29
CA GLU A 73 1.18 28.81 17.68
C GLU A 73 1.10 27.43 18.39
N GLY A 74 0.62 26.38 17.71
CA GLY A 74 0.42 25.06 18.33
C GLY A 74 -0.82 24.98 19.22
N LYS A 75 -1.67 26.00 19.25
CA LYS A 75 -2.90 26.09 20.06
C LYS A 75 -4.06 25.36 19.36
N LYS A 76 -3.92 24.04 19.18
CA LYS A 76 -4.89 23.21 18.45
C LYS A 76 -6.27 23.20 19.12
N THR A 77 -6.32 23.19 20.45
CA THR A 77 -7.56 23.16 21.23
C THR A 77 -8.37 24.45 21.07
N GLU A 78 -7.70 25.60 21.07
CA GLU A 78 -8.31 26.92 20.88
C GLU A 78 -8.83 27.06 19.45
N ALA A 79 -8.08 26.57 18.44
CA ALA A 79 -8.55 26.53 17.06
C ALA A 79 -9.82 25.68 16.92
N GLU A 80 -9.83 24.47 17.50
CA GLU A 80 -10.99 23.58 17.50
C GLU A 80 -12.22 24.23 18.15
N ALA A 81 -12.04 24.86 19.32
CA ALA A 81 -13.11 25.55 20.05
C ALA A 81 -13.70 26.71 19.23
N LEU A 82 -12.84 27.55 18.63
CA LEU A 82 -13.25 28.62 17.75
C LEU A 82 -14.07 28.11 16.56
N LEU A 83 -13.66 26.99 15.93
CA LEU A 83 -14.33 26.45 14.76
C LEU A 83 -15.63 25.72 15.11
N LYS A 84 -15.74 25.12 16.29
CA LYS A 84 -17.02 24.62 16.83
C LYS A 84 -18.04 25.75 17.00
N GLN A 85 -17.60 26.89 17.54
CA GLN A 85 -18.46 28.07 17.66
C GLN A 85 -18.82 28.62 16.28
N ALA A 86 -17.87 28.65 15.33
CA ALA A 86 -18.12 29.11 13.97
C ALA A 86 -19.21 28.30 13.26
N LYS A 87 -19.21 26.97 13.41
CA LYS A 87 -20.24 26.07 12.86
C LYS A 87 -21.64 26.45 13.32
N SER A 88 -21.80 26.84 14.58
CA SER A 88 -23.09 27.30 15.14
C SER A 88 -23.47 28.68 14.66
N ASP A 89 -22.53 29.64 14.71
CA ASP A 89 -22.77 31.04 14.36
C ASP A 89 -23.05 31.23 12.86
N LEU A 90 -22.49 30.36 12.03
CA LEU A 90 -22.49 30.40 10.56
C LEU A 90 -23.25 29.22 9.94
N SER A 91 -24.28 28.72 10.62
CA SER A 91 -25.03 27.52 10.21
C SER A 91 -25.64 27.61 8.80
N ASP A 92 -25.89 28.82 8.32
CA ASP A 92 -26.46 29.08 6.99
C ASP A 92 -25.38 29.39 5.93
N ASN A 93 -24.11 29.44 6.31
CA ASN A 93 -23.01 29.77 5.42
C ASN A 93 -22.18 28.51 5.13
N PRO A 94 -22.12 28.00 3.85
CA PRO A 94 -21.38 26.79 3.48
C PRO A 94 -19.91 26.80 3.87
N GLU A 95 -19.23 27.92 3.78
CA GLU A 95 -17.85 28.06 4.21
C GLU A 95 -17.75 27.97 5.73
N GLY A 96 -18.64 28.64 6.45
CA GLY A 96 -18.63 28.68 7.91
C GLY A 96 -18.88 27.33 8.56
N TYR A 97 -19.96 26.65 8.19
CA TYR A 97 -20.26 25.35 8.81
C TYR A 97 -19.27 24.22 8.41
N SER A 98 -18.57 24.35 7.27
CA SER A 98 -17.57 23.38 6.83
C SER A 98 -16.19 23.54 7.49
N MET A 99 -15.93 24.67 8.16
CA MET A 99 -14.60 24.99 8.69
C MET A 99 -14.07 23.94 9.67
N LEU A 100 -14.93 23.42 10.55
CA LEU A 100 -14.53 22.42 11.53
C LEU A 100 -14.15 21.08 10.86
N GLY A 101 -14.92 20.64 9.89
CA GLY A 101 -14.62 19.44 9.11
C GLY A 101 -13.30 19.57 8.33
N ASN A 102 -13.09 20.71 7.68
CA ASN A 102 -11.85 21.04 6.97
C ASN A 102 -10.64 21.07 7.93
N PHE A 103 -10.82 21.58 9.14
CA PHE A 103 -9.78 21.57 10.17
C PHE A 103 -9.38 20.15 10.56
N TYR A 104 -10.32 19.24 10.75
CA TYR A 104 -10.02 17.84 11.06
C TYR A 104 -9.30 17.13 9.90
N ILE A 105 -9.68 17.43 8.65
CA ILE A 105 -8.94 16.93 7.47
C ILE A 105 -7.50 17.45 7.49
N ALA A 106 -7.32 18.75 7.67
CA ALA A 106 -6.00 19.40 7.67
C ALA A 106 -5.09 18.92 8.81
N THR A 107 -5.66 18.51 9.94
CA THR A 107 -4.92 17.99 11.09
C THR A 107 -4.77 16.46 11.09
N GLY A 108 -5.26 15.77 10.05
CA GLY A 108 -5.16 14.32 9.89
C GLY A 108 -6.09 13.52 10.81
N ASP A 109 -7.04 14.17 11.51
CA ASP A 109 -8.00 13.48 12.40
C ASP A 109 -9.19 12.98 11.54
N LEU A 110 -8.94 11.91 10.78
CA LEU A 110 -9.90 11.38 9.81
C LEU A 110 -11.18 10.85 10.48
N ASP A 111 -11.12 10.40 11.71
CA ASP A 111 -12.31 9.92 12.43
C ASP A 111 -13.24 11.09 12.78
N LYS A 112 -12.70 12.16 13.36
CA LYS A 112 -13.49 13.37 13.63
C LYS A 112 -13.95 14.04 12.34
N ALA A 113 -13.11 14.08 11.30
CA ALA A 113 -13.50 14.61 10.00
C ALA A 113 -14.71 13.83 9.42
N THR A 114 -14.66 12.50 9.47
CA THR A 114 -15.73 11.65 8.95
C THR A 114 -17.02 11.83 9.73
N ALA A 115 -16.95 11.88 11.06
CA ALA A 115 -18.11 12.13 11.92
C ALA A 115 -18.71 13.51 11.65
N GLU A 116 -17.88 14.54 11.50
CA GLU A 116 -18.30 15.90 11.22
C GLU A 116 -19.00 16.02 9.85
N TYR A 117 -18.40 15.46 8.79
CA TYR A 117 -19.00 15.49 7.45
C TYR A 117 -20.25 14.62 7.33
N SER A 118 -20.36 13.53 8.08
CA SER A 118 -21.60 12.76 8.22
C SER A 118 -22.74 13.61 8.84
N SER A 119 -22.42 14.36 9.89
CA SER A 119 -23.34 15.31 10.51
C SER A 119 -23.73 16.43 9.52
N LEU A 120 -22.76 17.04 8.85
CA LEU A 120 -23.02 18.08 7.85
C LEU A 120 -23.91 17.59 6.70
N TYR A 121 -23.67 16.36 6.20
CA TYR A 121 -24.52 15.76 5.18
C TYR A 121 -25.97 15.59 5.65
N THR A 122 -26.18 15.26 6.91
CA THR A 122 -27.53 15.14 7.49
C THR A 122 -28.27 16.48 7.54
N TYR A 123 -27.56 17.57 7.90
CA TYR A 123 -28.17 18.90 8.02
C TYR A 123 -28.20 19.68 6.69
N HIS A 124 -27.25 19.42 5.78
CA HIS A 124 -27.10 20.09 4.49
C HIS A 124 -27.06 19.10 3.32
N PRO A 125 -28.09 18.25 3.14
CA PRO A 125 -28.06 17.14 2.18
C PRO A 125 -28.03 17.57 0.70
N LYS A 126 -28.22 18.86 0.41
CA LYS A 126 -28.15 19.42 -0.95
C LYS A 126 -26.80 20.05 -1.27
N ASP A 127 -25.94 20.25 -0.27
CA ASP A 127 -24.63 20.83 -0.48
C ASP A 127 -23.68 19.82 -1.15
N LEU A 128 -23.35 20.09 -2.41
CA LEU A 128 -22.48 19.22 -3.21
C LEU A 128 -21.03 19.19 -2.68
N LYS A 129 -20.55 20.30 -2.08
CA LYS A 129 -19.19 20.37 -1.50
C LYS A 129 -19.10 19.49 -0.26
N VAL A 130 -20.12 19.53 0.60
CA VAL A 130 -20.23 18.63 1.77
C VAL A 130 -20.27 17.18 1.31
N LYS A 131 -21.09 16.85 0.31
CA LYS A 131 -21.15 15.48 -0.24
C LYS A 131 -19.79 15.02 -0.75
N LYS A 132 -19.11 15.82 -1.56
CA LYS A 132 -17.82 15.45 -2.16
C LYS A 132 -16.73 15.25 -1.11
N ASN A 133 -16.63 16.15 -0.13
CA ASN A 133 -15.69 15.97 0.98
C ASN A 133 -16.00 14.71 1.81
N TYR A 134 -17.29 14.40 2.02
CA TYR A 134 -17.68 13.18 2.71
C TYR A 134 -17.36 11.93 1.89
N VAL A 135 -17.58 11.93 0.57
CA VAL A 135 -17.15 10.87 -0.35
C VAL A 135 -15.66 10.62 -0.24
N GLN A 136 -14.85 11.68 -0.27
CA GLN A 136 -13.39 11.57 -0.13
C GLN A 136 -12.99 10.89 1.19
N LEU A 137 -13.60 11.27 2.30
CA LEU A 137 -13.35 10.68 3.61
C LEU A 137 -13.78 9.20 3.66
N LEU A 138 -14.93 8.86 3.07
CA LEU A 138 -15.38 7.48 2.96
C LEU A 138 -14.41 6.62 2.13
N ILE A 139 -13.85 7.16 1.05
CA ILE A 139 -12.82 6.48 0.25
C ILE A 139 -11.56 6.26 1.09
N LEU A 140 -11.09 7.27 1.83
CA LEU A 140 -9.91 7.17 2.70
C LEU A 140 -10.10 6.15 3.86
N LYS A 141 -11.36 5.91 4.26
CA LYS A 141 -11.74 4.91 5.27
C LYS A 141 -12.10 3.55 4.68
N ASP A 142 -11.89 3.33 3.39
CA ASP A 142 -12.27 2.13 2.64
C ASP A 142 -13.78 1.76 2.73
N ARG A 143 -14.65 2.74 3.04
CA ARG A 143 -16.10 2.59 3.06
C ARG A 143 -16.70 2.79 1.67
N LEU A 144 -16.25 1.96 0.72
CA LEU A 144 -16.46 2.18 -0.71
C LEU A 144 -17.92 2.06 -1.16
N ASP A 145 -18.73 1.26 -0.50
CA ASP A 145 -20.15 1.12 -0.84
C ASP A 145 -20.95 2.37 -0.46
N GLU A 146 -20.62 2.97 0.68
CA GLU A 146 -21.23 4.24 1.10
C GLU A 146 -20.73 5.39 0.22
N ALA A 147 -19.43 5.40 -0.08
CA ALA A 147 -18.86 6.36 -1.04
C ALA A 147 -19.56 6.26 -2.40
N THR A 148 -19.83 5.05 -2.90
CA THR A 148 -20.53 4.82 -4.17
C THR A 148 -21.94 5.44 -4.13
N LYS A 149 -22.72 5.16 -3.09
CA LYS A 149 -24.09 5.68 -2.96
C LYS A 149 -24.10 7.21 -2.97
N LEU A 150 -23.25 7.81 -2.13
CA LEU A 150 -23.21 9.27 -2.00
C LEU A 150 -22.67 9.95 -3.25
N ASN A 151 -21.64 9.38 -3.89
CA ASN A 151 -21.08 9.92 -5.12
C ASN A 151 -22.07 9.85 -6.30
N ASN A 152 -22.89 8.80 -6.35
CA ASN A 152 -23.96 8.70 -7.35
C ASN A 152 -25.02 9.79 -7.18
N GLU A 153 -25.29 10.28 -5.97
CA GLU A 153 -26.16 11.44 -5.77
C GLU A 153 -25.55 12.72 -6.36
N VAL A 154 -24.22 12.91 -6.22
CA VAL A 154 -23.52 14.03 -6.84
C VAL A 154 -23.65 13.97 -8.36
N LEU A 155 -23.32 12.81 -8.95
CA LEU A 155 -23.35 12.58 -10.40
C LEU A 155 -24.78 12.60 -10.97
N LYS A 156 -25.80 12.27 -10.18
CA LYS A 156 -27.21 12.45 -10.58
C LYS A 156 -27.57 13.94 -10.73
N THR A 157 -26.99 14.79 -9.90
CA THR A 157 -27.20 16.23 -9.96
C THR A 157 -26.37 16.88 -11.07
N ASN A 158 -25.12 16.48 -11.21
CA ASN A 158 -24.21 16.94 -12.26
C ASN A 158 -23.42 15.73 -12.84
N PRO A 159 -23.88 15.13 -13.95
CA PRO A 159 -23.22 13.96 -14.57
C PRO A 159 -21.79 14.22 -15.07
N ASN A 160 -21.42 15.51 -15.24
CA ASN A 160 -20.12 15.92 -15.74
C ASN A 160 -19.23 16.54 -14.65
N ASP A 161 -19.59 16.40 -13.38
CA ASP A 161 -18.74 16.84 -12.27
C ASP A 161 -17.41 16.07 -12.28
N VAL A 162 -16.34 16.75 -12.65
CA VAL A 162 -15.01 16.15 -12.86
C VAL A 162 -14.52 15.48 -11.58
N GLU A 163 -14.66 16.13 -10.44
CA GLU A 163 -14.21 15.61 -9.15
C GLU A 163 -14.99 14.35 -8.75
N ALA A 164 -16.31 14.34 -8.94
CA ALA A 164 -17.14 13.17 -8.67
C ALA A 164 -16.84 12.01 -9.65
N LEU A 165 -16.50 12.30 -10.91
CA LEU A 165 -16.04 11.30 -11.87
C LEU A 165 -14.70 10.69 -11.46
N VAL A 166 -13.77 11.50 -10.96
CA VAL A 166 -12.48 11.03 -10.40
C VAL A 166 -12.71 10.16 -9.17
N TYR A 167 -13.59 10.56 -8.25
CA TYR A 167 -13.96 9.74 -7.10
C TYR A 167 -14.60 8.41 -7.51
N ARG A 168 -15.48 8.41 -8.52
CA ARG A 168 -16.05 7.17 -9.07
C ARG A 168 -14.97 6.23 -9.59
N GLY A 169 -14.00 6.76 -10.34
CA GLY A 169 -12.84 5.98 -10.80
C GLY A 169 -12.02 5.43 -9.63
N GLN A 170 -11.76 6.24 -8.62
CA GLN A 170 -11.01 5.81 -7.42
C GLN A 170 -11.75 4.73 -6.64
N ILE A 171 -13.06 4.87 -6.45
CA ILE A 171 -13.93 3.87 -5.82
C ILE A 171 -13.86 2.55 -6.61
N GLN A 172 -14.00 2.63 -7.94
CA GLN A 172 -13.96 1.44 -8.81
C GLN A 172 -12.59 0.75 -8.80
N ILE A 173 -11.48 1.50 -8.71
CA ILE A 173 -10.14 0.94 -8.48
C ILE A 173 -10.11 0.15 -7.16
N GLY A 174 -10.60 0.73 -6.08
CA GLY A 174 -10.69 0.07 -4.77
C GLY A 174 -11.64 -1.14 -4.78
N GLN A 175 -12.70 -1.11 -5.59
CA GLN A 175 -13.64 -2.22 -5.80
C GLN A 175 -13.12 -3.29 -6.76
N ASN A 176 -11.85 -3.21 -7.17
CA ASN A 176 -11.22 -4.09 -8.15
C ASN A 176 -11.98 -4.17 -9.50
N ASN A 177 -12.56 -3.04 -9.92
CA ASN A 177 -13.19 -2.85 -11.22
C ASN A 177 -12.37 -1.85 -12.07
N PRO A 178 -11.18 -2.23 -12.56
CA PRO A 178 -10.32 -1.32 -13.31
C PRO A 178 -10.94 -0.89 -14.66
N THR A 179 -11.80 -1.72 -15.28
CA THR A 179 -12.47 -1.37 -16.53
C THR A 179 -13.45 -0.22 -16.33
N GLY A 180 -14.33 -0.31 -15.34
CA GLY A 180 -15.23 0.79 -15.00
C GLY A 180 -14.48 2.06 -14.56
N ALA A 181 -13.34 1.90 -13.88
CA ALA A 181 -12.49 3.01 -13.50
C ALA A 181 -11.93 3.75 -14.73
N VAL A 182 -11.45 3.00 -15.74
CA VAL A 182 -10.99 3.59 -17.00
C VAL A 182 -12.08 4.44 -17.65
N ASP A 183 -13.31 3.91 -17.78
CA ASP A 183 -14.43 4.64 -18.38
C ASP A 183 -14.74 5.94 -17.61
N SER A 184 -14.80 5.87 -16.29
CA SER A 184 -15.10 7.02 -15.43
C SER A 184 -14.02 8.10 -15.49
N LEU A 185 -12.76 7.71 -15.47
CA LEU A 185 -11.62 8.63 -15.51
C LEU A 185 -11.42 9.23 -16.90
N GLN A 186 -11.66 8.48 -17.97
CA GLN A 186 -11.69 9.03 -19.32
C GLN A 186 -12.81 10.04 -19.51
N GLN A 187 -13.99 9.80 -18.91
CA GLN A 187 -15.07 10.80 -18.90
C GLN A 187 -14.65 12.07 -18.12
N ALA A 188 -13.94 11.92 -16.99
CA ALA A 188 -13.39 13.07 -16.26
C ALA A 188 -12.42 13.87 -17.14
N LEU A 189 -11.49 13.20 -17.83
CA LEU A 189 -10.49 13.82 -18.70
C LEU A 189 -11.10 14.42 -19.98
N LYS A 190 -12.24 13.92 -20.44
CA LYS A 190 -12.99 14.56 -21.53
C LYS A 190 -13.52 15.94 -21.11
N ASN A 191 -13.88 16.11 -19.84
CA ASN A 191 -14.39 17.37 -19.31
C ASN A 191 -13.27 18.30 -18.83
N ASP A 192 -12.15 17.76 -18.35
CA ASP A 192 -10.94 18.48 -17.92
C ASP A 192 -9.70 17.67 -18.29
N SER A 193 -9.17 17.92 -19.49
CA SER A 193 -8.02 17.21 -20.06
C SER A 193 -6.69 17.46 -19.32
N ASN A 194 -6.64 18.49 -18.46
CA ASN A 194 -5.43 18.85 -17.71
C ASN A 194 -5.51 18.41 -16.23
N ASN A 195 -6.41 17.50 -15.91
CA ASN A 195 -6.55 17.00 -14.55
C ASN A 195 -5.48 15.96 -14.20
N ALA A 196 -4.39 16.40 -13.58
CA ALA A 196 -3.27 15.54 -13.20
C ALA A 196 -3.69 14.37 -12.29
N VAL A 197 -4.69 14.57 -11.41
CA VAL A 197 -5.18 13.50 -10.51
C VAL A 197 -5.94 12.45 -11.30
N ALA A 198 -6.75 12.86 -12.30
CA ALA A 198 -7.46 11.93 -13.18
C ALA A 198 -6.48 11.07 -14.00
N HIS A 199 -5.44 11.68 -14.58
CA HIS A 199 -4.36 10.96 -15.27
C HIS A 199 -3.65 9.98 -14.33
N TYR A 200 -3.29 10.42 -13.12
CA TYR A 200 -2.65 9.53 -12.15
C TYR A 200 -3.52 8.31 -11.82
N ARG A 201 -4.81 8.51 -11.54
CA ARG A 201 -5.75 7.42 -11.22
C ARG A 201 -6.02 6.53 -12.44
N LEU A 202 -6.05 7.09 -13.64
CA LEU A 202 -6.20 6.32 -14.88
C LEU A 202 -4.98 5.42 -15.14
N GLY A 203 -3.78 5.92 -14.85
CA GLY A 203 -2.57 5.09 -14.86
C GLY A 203 -2.66 3.90 -13.90
N ILE A 204 -3.16 4.10 -12.66
CA ILE A 204 -3.41 3.00 -11.71
C ILE A 204 -4.41 1.98 -12.29
N ALA A 205 -5.49 2.45 -12.94
CA ALA A 205 -6.48 1.56 -13.52
C ALA A 205 -5.89 0.70 -14.65
N PHE A 206 -5.02 1.28 -15.50
CA PHE A 206 -4.31 0.53 -16.53
C PHE A 206 -3.26 -0.43 -15.98
N ASP A 207 -2.52 -0.06 -14.93
CA ASP A 207 -1.57 -0.95 -14.26
C ASP A 207 -2.28 -2.19 -13.68
N LYS A 208 -3.45 -2.00 -13.06
CA LYS A 208 -4.31 -3.12 -12.60
C LYS A 208 -4.84 -4.00 -13.74
N GLN A 209 -4.89 -3.49 -14.97
CA GLN A 209 -5.18 -4.27 -16.18
C GLN A 209 -3.94 -4.92 -16.79
N ASN A 210 -2.76 -4.79 -16.17
CA ASN A 210 -1.46 -5.18 -16.72
C ASN A 210 -1.14 -4.49 -18.06
N ASN A 211 -1.65 -3.27 -18.27
CA ASN A 211 -1.39 -2.46 -19.44
C ASN A 211 -0.33 -1.40 -19.14
N ASP A 212 0.88 -1.87 -18.96
CA ASP A 212 2.04 -1.05 -18.55
C ASP A 212 2.27 0.15 -19.45
N ALA A 213 2.08 -0.01 -20.78
CA ALA A 213 2.32 1.08 -21.73
C ALA A 213 1.34 2.25 -21.55
N ARG A 214 0.05 1.95 -21.31
CA ARG A 214 -0.94 2.99 -21.02
C ARG A 214 -0.76 3.56 -19.63
N ALA A 215 -0.45 2.74 -18.63
CA ALA A 215 -0.15 3.21 -17.28
C ALA A 215 0.98 4.23 -17.29
N GLU A 216 2.08 3.93 -17.99
CA GLU A 216 3.22 4.83 -18.16
C GLU A 216 2.81 6.15 -18.81
N SER A 217 2.06 6.08 -19.93
CA SER A 217 1.62 7.28 -20.64
C SER A 217 0.81 8.22 -19.75
N GLU A 218 -0.12 7.66 -18.96
CA GLU A 218 -0.98 8.45 -18.09
C GLU A 218 -0.20 9.02 -16.88
N TRP A 219 0.73 8.27 -16.30
CA TRP A 219 1.57 8.79 -15.22
C TRP A 219 2.54 9.86 -15.70
N ARG A 220 3.10 9.73 -16.92
CA ARG A 220 3.91 10.79 -17.54
C ARG A 220 3.10 12.07 -17.76
N ALA A 221 1.86 11.94 -18.22
CA ALA A 221 0.95 13.08 -18.35
C ALA A 221 0.67 13.74 -16.99
N ALA A 222 0.41 12.94 -15.95
CA ALA A 222 0.18 13.45 -14.59
C ALA A 222 1.39 14.23 -14.05
N VAL A 223 2.61 13.69 -14.20
CA VAL A 223 3.87 14.33 -13.76
C VAL A 223 4.16 15.58 -14.59
N GLY A 224 3.88 15.56 -15.89
CA GLY A 224 4.07 16.73 -16.76
C GLY A 224 3.14 17.89 -16.38
N LEU A 225 1.88 17.60 -16.05
CA LEU A 225 0.88 18.59 -15.64
C LEU A 225 1.14 19.11 -14.21
N ARG A 226 1.58 18.24 -13.31
CA ARG A 226 1.81 18.55 -11.91
C ARG A 226 3.06 17.87 -11.38
N PRO A 227 4.24 18.51 -11.54
CA PRO A 227 5.53 17.94 -11.14
C PRO A 227 5.66 17.67 -9.63
N ASP A 228 4.83 18.27 -8.79
CA ASP A 228 4.78 18.04 -7.34
C ASP A 228 3.86 16.88 -6.93
N LEU A 229 3.20 16.21 -7.88
CA LEU A 229 2.36 15.04 -7.61
C LEU A 229 3.23 13.81 -7.34
N THR A 230 3.79 13.73 -6.14
CA THR A 230 4.75 12.72 -5.70
C THR A 230 4.27 11.28 -5.92
N ASP A 231 2.97 11.02 -5.76
CA ASP A 231 2.40 9.69 -5.97
C ASP A 231 2.49 9.24 -7.43
N ALA A 232 2.25 10.15 -8.39
CA ALA A 232 2.39 9.85 -9.81
C ALA A 232 3.87 9.61 -10.18
N GLN A 233 4.78 10.40 -9.62
CA GLN A 233 6.22 10.20 -9.80
C GLN A 233 6.67 8.83 -9.30
N ARG A 234 6.23 8.44 -8.10
CA ARG A 234 6.57 7.15 -7.50
C ARG A 234 5.99 5.98 -8.30
N ALA A 235 4.74 6.11 -8.77
CA ALA A 235 4.11 5.08 -9.59
C ALA A 235 4.87 4.88 -10.92
N LEU A 236 5.25 5.97 -11.59
CA LEU A 236 6.05 5.93 -12.81
C LEU A 236 7.42 5.30 -12.56
N ALA A 237 8.15 5.76 -11.54
CA ALA A 237 9.45 5.22 -11.18
C ALA A 237 9.39 3.73 -10.80
N ALA A 238 8.35 3.30 -10.08
CA ALA A 238 8.15 1.89 -9.75
C ALA A 238 7.92 1.01 -10.98
N LEU A 239 7.17 1.51 -11.97
CA LEU A 239 6.95 0.82 -13.23
C LEU A 239 8.25 0.70 -14.05
N GLU A 240 8.98 1.81 -14.19
CA GLU A 240 10.25 1.87 -14.93
C GLU A 240 11.29 0.93 -14.29
N LEU A 241 11.36 0.91 -12.96
CA LEU A 241 12.21 -0.01 -12.20
C LEU A 241 11.78 -1.48 -12.39
N ARG A 242 10.48 -1.79 -12.31
CA ARG A 242 9.93 -3.15 -12.50
C ARG A 242 10.28 -3.69 -13.88
N ARG A 243 10.28 -2.83 -14.90
CA ARG A 243 10.67 -3.17 -16.27
C ARG A 243 12.18 -3.22 -16.49
N GLY A 244 12.97 -2.79 -15.52
CA GLY A 244 14.42 -2.64 -15.64
C GLY A 244 14.83 -1.50 -16.59
N ASP A 245 13.91 -0.57 -16.90
CA ASP A 245 14.17 0.57 -17.76
C ASP A 245 14.82 1.69 -16.96
N LEU A 246 16.11 1.48 -16.66
CA LEU A 246 16.88 2.44 -15.86
C LEU A 246 17.14 3.75 -16.60
N ASP A 247 17.07 3.75 -17.94
CA ASP A 247 17.23 4.98 -18.74
C ASP A 247 15.98 5.85 -18.61
N ALA A 248 14.80 5.27 -18.73
CA ALA A 248 13.55 5.97 -18.49
C ALA A 248 13.48 6.52 -17.05
N LEU A 249 13.82 5.70 -16.04
CA LEU A 249 13.87 6.12 -14.64
C LEU A 249 14.81 7.32 -14.42
N THR A 250 15.98 7.31 -15.06
CA THR A 250 16.93 8.44 -14.98
C THR A 250 16.35 9.68 -15.64
N GLN A 251 15.69 9.54 -16.79
CA GLN A 251 15.06 10.66 -17.49
C GLN A 251 13.92 11.27 -16.68
N THR A 252 13.04 10.42 -16.13
CA THR A 252 11.94 10.85 -15.24
C THR A 252 12.50 11.60 -14.02
N ALA A 253 13.50 11.04 -13.36
CA ALA A 253 14.17 11.69 -12.23
C ALA A 253 14.78 13.06 -12.60
N GLN A 254 15.42 13.17 -13.78
CA GLN A 254 15.99 14.42 -14.26
C GLN A 254 14.92 15.47 -14.56
N GLN A 255 13.77 15.08 -15.10
CA GLN A 255 12.63 16.00 -15.32
C GLN A 255 12.10 16.55 -13.99
N ILE A 256 11.99 15.69 -12.97
CA ILE A 256 11.57 16.10 -11.62
C ILE A 256 12.58 17.07 -11.02
N ILE A 257 13.89 16.78 -11.11
CA ILE A 257 14.96 17.67 -10.64
C ILE A 257 14.88 19.04 -11.34
N THR A 258 14.63 19.05 -12.64
CA THR A 258 14.54 20.30 -13.41
C THR A 258 13.31 21.12 -13.02
N GLY A 259 12.16 20.48 -12.83
CA GLY A 259 10.91 21.14 -12.46
C GLY A 259 10.85 21.55 -10.97
N ALA A 260 11.51 20.79 -10.10
CA ALA A 260 11.52 21.00 -8.65
C ALA A 260 12.92 20.76 -8.04
N PRO A 261 13.90 21.64 -8.31
CA PRO A 261 15.32 21.41 -7.95
C PRO A 261 15.59 21.39 -6.43
N TYR A 262 14.62 21.81 -5.64
CA TYR A 262 14.70 21.79 -4.18
C TYR A 262 13.88 20.65 -3.54
N ALA A 263 13.23 19.80 -4.35
CA ALA A 263 12.58 18.60 -3.87
C ALA A 263 13.56 17.41 -3.86
N PRO A 264 13.56 16.56 -2.82
CA PRO A 264 14.51 15.45 -2.71
C PRO A 264 14.19 14.29 -3.65
N ASP A 265 12.90 14.14 -4.08
CA ASP A 265 12.38 12.95 -4.75
C ASP A 265 13.10 12.62 -6.06
N GLY A 266 13.36 13.60 -6.91
CA GLY A 266 14.07 13.39 -8.17
C GLY A 266 15.50 12.87 -7.97
N TYR A 267 16.23 13.41 -6.99
CA TYR A 267 17.57 12.93 -6.64
C TYR A 267 17.53 11.50 -6.09
N MET A 268 16.56 11.18 -5.23
CA MET A 268 16.39 9.82 -4.71
C MET A 268 16.06 8.79 -5.80
N MET A 269 15.22 9.16 -6.77
CA MET A 269 14.88 8.29 -7.91
C MET A 269 16.06 8.08 -8.84
N ARG A 270 16.87 9.14 -9.12
CA ARG A 270 18.08 8.99 -9.93
C ARG A 270 19.11 8.12 -9.22
N ALA A 271 19.33 8.33 -7.94
CA ALA A 271 20.19 7.48 -7.13
C ALA A 271 19.77 6.00 -7.18
N LEU A 272 18.47 5.71 -7.16
CA LEU A 272 17.97 4.34 -7.28
C LEU A 272 18.33 3.71 -8.63
N ALA A 273 18.21 4.46 -9.74
CA ALA A 273 18.65 4.00 -11.06
C ALA A 273 20.16 3.74 -11.09
N GLU A 274 20.95 4.64 -10.51
CA GLU A 274 22.43 4.54 -10.44
C GLU A 274 22.86 3.37 -9.55
N MET A 275 22.20 3.12 -8.43
CA MET A 275 22.44 1.95 -7.58
C MET A 275 22.23 0.65 -8.36
N ASN A 276 21.16 0.55 -9.15
CA ASN A 276 20.90 -0.62 -9.98
C ASN A 276 21.93 -0.80 -11.12
N ARG A 277 22.54 0.30 -11.60
CA ARG A 277 23.66 0.28 -12.54
C ARG A 277 25.02 0.08 -11.88
N GLN A 278 25.06 -0.06 -10.56
CA GLN A 278 26.28 -0.13 -9.75
C GLN A 278 27.18 1.13 -9.86
N LYS A 279 26.58 2.28 -10.22
CA LYS A 279 27.23 3.59 -10.21
C LYS A 279 27.15 4.21 -8.81
N PHE A 280 27.79 3.59 -7.85
CA PHE A 280 27.63 3.92 -6.43
C PHE A 280 28.10 5.32 -6.06
N SER A 281 29.11 5.86 -6.74
CA SER A 281 29.59 7.24 -6.51
C SER A 281 28.52 8.28 -6.88
N ASP A 282 27.88 8.10 -8.04
CA ASP A 282 26.86 9.03 -8.54
C ASP A 282 25.62 8.96 -7.63
N ALA A 283 25.19 7.75 -7.28
CA ALA A 283 24.11 7.53 -6.33
C ALA A 283 24.38 8.20 -4.97
N GLN A 284 25.61 8.11 -4.46
CA GLN A 284 26.00 8.75 -3.22
C GLN A 284 25.92 10.28 -3.28
N GLN A 285 26.31 10.89 -4.40
CA GLN A 285 26.18 12.33 -4.59
C GLN A 285 24.72 12.78 -4.55
N ASP A 286 23.86 12.08 -5.27
CA ASP A 286 22.43 12.38 -5.32
C ASP A 286 21.75 12.18 -3.95
N LEU A 287 22.05 11.09 -3.25
CA LEU A 287 21.52 10.88 -1.90
C LEU A 287 22.03 11.92 -0.90
N THR A 288 23.29 12.36 -1.02
CA THR A 288 23.84 13.45 -0.20
C THR A 288 23.06 14.75 -0.45
N LYS A 289 22.76 15.04 -1.73
CA LYS A 289 21.91 16.18 -2.08
C LYS A 289 20.51 16.07 -1.51
N ALA A 290 19.87 14.90 -1.63
CA ALA A 290 18.56 14.64 -1.08
C ALA A 290 18.51 14.79 0.45
N MET A 291 19.54 14.30 1.16
CA MET A 291 19.70 14.47 2.61
C MET A 291 19.80 15.95 3.01
N GLY A 292 20.52 16.77 2.22
CA GLY A 292 20.61 18.20 2.46
C GLY A 292 19.27 18.94 2.24
N LEU A 293 18.48 18.50 1.26
CA LEU A 293 17.17 19.09 0.94
C LEU A 293 16.06 18.66 1.93
N ALA A 294 16.18 17.46 2.47
CA ALA A 294 15.19 16.87 3.39
C ALA A 294 15.85 16.40 4.70
N ALA A 295 16.61 17.29 5.36
CA ALA A 295 17.41 16.95 6.53
C ALA A 295 16.63 16.38 7.73
N GLY A 296 15.32 16.61 7.80
CA GLY A 296 14.42 16.05 8.82
C GLY A 296 13.74 14.75 8.42
N SER A 297 13.84 14.32 7.13
CA SER A 297 13.22 13.10 6.65
C SER A 297 14.14 11.89 6.85
N PRO A 298 13.63 10.73 7.32
CA PRO A 298 14.43 9.50 7.42
C PRO A 298 14.75 8.88 6.05
N THR A 299 13.91 9.11 5.03
CA THR A 299 13.95 8.38 3.74
C THR A 299 15.27 8.47 3.00
N PRO A 300 15.91 9.66 2.81
CA PRO A 300 17.20 9.71 2.13
C PRO A 300 18.32 8.98 2.89
N TYR A 301 18.24 8.95 4.22
CA TYR A 301 19.20 8.23 5.07
C TYR A 301 19.02 6.71 4.94
N VAL A 302 17.76 6.23 4.87
CA VAL A 302 17.47 4.81 4.59
C VAL A 302 18.04 4.41 3.23
N GLN A 303 17.85 5.23 2.19
CA GLN A 303 18.38 4.92 0.86
C GLN A 303 19.93 4.94 0.83
N MET A 304 20.57 5.84 1.58
CA MET A 304 22.02 5.83 1.75
C MET A 304 22.48 4.54 2.46
N GLY A 305 21.76 4.09 3.49
CA GLY A 305 22.00 2.80 4.13
C GLY A 305 21.89 1.63 3.14
N ASN A 306 20.86 1.62 2.28
CA ASN A 306 20.69 0.63 1.22
C ASN A 306 21.85 0.64 0.22
N LEU A 307 22.35 1.83 -0.15
CA LEU A 307 23.52 1.99 -1.02
C LEU A 307 24.75 1.31 -0.42
N TYR A 308 25.06 1.56 0.85
CA TYR A 308 26.19 0.94 1.53
C TYR A 308 25.99 -0.57 1.75
N GLN A 309 24.75 -1.00 1.99
CA GLN A 309 24.43 -2.43 2.09
C GLN A 309 24.69 -3.18 0.77
N LEU A 310 24.31 -2.59 -0.38
CA LEU A 310 24.63 -3.15 -1.71
C LEU A 310 26.15 -3.27 -1.94
N GLN A 311 26.93 -2.33 -1.44
CA GLN A 311 28.39 -2.38 -1.48
C GLN A 311 29.00 -3.32 -0.43
N LYS A 312 28.16 -4.00 0.38
CA LYS A 312 28.57 -4.84 1.52
C LYS A 312 29.36 -4.09 2.60
N GLN A 313 29.24 -2.76 2.64
CA GLN A 313 29.83 -1.89 3.67
C GLN A 313 28.85 -1.81 4.86
N TYR A 314 28.72 -2.92 5.55
CA TYR A 314 27.65 -3.14 6.55
C TYR A 314 27.72 -2.18 7.74
N ALA A 315 28.91 -1.80 8.18
CA ALA A 315 29.06 -0.85 9.29
C ALA A 315 28.53 0.55 8.93
N GLU A 316 28.85 1.03 7.71
CA GLU A 316 28.34 2.31 7.22
C GLU A 316 26.84 2.25 6.94
N ALA A 317 26.33 1.12 6.41
CA ALA A 317 24.89 0.91 6.23
C ALA A 317 24.12 1.07 7.56
N ILE A 318 24.57 0.37 8.62
CA ILE A 318 23.94 0.47 9.95
C ILE A 318 23.99 1.91 10.46
N LYS A 319 25.10 2.61 10.30
CA LYS A 319 25.24 4.01 10.73
C LYS A 319 24.21 4.93 10.07
N PHE A 320 23.94 4.77 8.76
CA PHE A 320 22.94 5.58 8.08
C PHE A 320 21.51 5.19 8.45
N TYR A 321 21.23 3.92 8.69
CA TYR A 321 19.93 3.50 9.24
C TYR A 321 19.71 4.03 10.66
N GLU A 322 20.75 4.08 11.50
CA GLU A 322 20.68 4.72 12.82
C GLU A 322 20.38 6.22 12.70
N GLN A 323 21.02 6.92 11.77
CA GLN A 323 20.72 8.32 11.49
C GLN A 323 19.28 8.52 11.01
N ALA A 324 18.74 7.60 10.22
CA ALA A 324 17.32 7.61 9.85
C ALA A 324 16.41 7.48 11.09
N LEU A 325 16.77 6.60 12.02
CA LEU A 325 16.05 6.44 13.29
C LEU A 325 16.21 7.66 14.23
N ASP A 326 17.26 8.43 14.11
CA ASP A 326 17.42 9.72 14.82
C ASP A 326 16.48 10.79 14.24
N LYS A 327 16.09 10.69 12.93
CA LYS A 327 15.12 11.58 12.30
C LYS A 327 13.68 11.17 12.59
N ASP A 328 13.44 9.89 12.58
CA ASP A 328 12.15 9.27 12.92
C ASP A 328 12.40 8.01 13.75
N ALA A 329 12.20 8.13 15.06
CA ALA A 329 12.41 7.04 16.02
C ALA A 329 11.47 5.82 15.77
N ALA A 330 10.42 6.00 14.97
CA ALA A 330 9.45 4.97 14.59
C ALA A 330 9.67 4.43 13.16
N SER A 331 10.76 4.81 12.48
CA SER A 331 11.07 4.38 11.12
C SER A 331 11.24 2.86 11.03
N THR A 332 10.22 2.19 10.55
CA THR A 332 10.22 0.73 10.33
C THR A 332 11.22 0.32 9.24
N ASP A 333 11.34 1.13 8.18
CA ASP A 333 12.27 0.87 7.07
C ASP A 333 13.74 0.89 7.54
N ALA A 334 14.07 1.81 8.42
CA ALA A 334 15.43 1.89 8.97
C ALA A 334 15.76 0.68 9.86
N LEU A 335 14.83 0.24 10.72
CA LEU A 335 15.01 -0.97 11.52
C LEU A 335 15.09 -2.21 10.63
N GLN A 336 14.24 -2.32 9.61
CA GLN A 336 14.29 -3.41 8.63
C GLN A 336 15.65 -3.46 7.93
N GLY A 337 16.21 -2.29 7.55
CA GLY A 337 17.55 -2.19 6.96
C GLY A 337 18.64 -2.74 7.89
N ILE A 338 18.64 -2.35 9.17
CA ILE A 338 19.57 -2.88 10.18
C ILE A 338 19.43 -4.41 10.31
N MET A 339 18.19 -4.90 10.42
CA MET A 339 17.93 -6.34 10.54
C MET A 339 18.40 -7.10 9.29
N ASN A 340 18.17 -6.56 8.10
CA ASN A 340 18.61 -7.15 6.84
C ASN A 340 20.14 -7.24 6.75
N VAL A 341 20.87 -6.23 7.27
CA VAL A 341 22.34 -6.28 7.35
C VAL A 341 22.79 -7.45 8.22
N TYR A 342 22.21 -7.63 9.41
CA TYR A 342 22.56 -8.77 10.27
C TYR A 342 22.20 -10.11 9.66
N LEU A 343 21.05 -10.21 8.98
CA LEU A 343 20.65 -11.42 8.27
C LEU A 343 21.59 -11.76 7.10
N ALA A 344 22.03 -10.75 6.33
CA ALA A 344 23.04 -10.93 5.28
C ALA A 344 24.39 -11.43 5.83
N GLN A 345 24.72 -11.09 7.06
CA GLN A 345 25.91 -11.59 7.79
C GLN A 345 25.66 -12.94 8.45
N LYS A 346 24.47 -13.57 8.27
CA LYS A 346 24.05 -14.81 8.93
C LYS A 346 24.00 -14.70 10.46
N GLN A 347 23.60 -13.54 10.98
CA GLN A 347 23.54 -13.20 12.40
C GLN A 347 22.08 -12.94 12.84
N PRO A 348 21.15 -13.89 12.77
CA PRO A 348 19.73 -13.67 13.06
C PRO A 348 19.49 -13.24 14.52
N ASP A 349 20.34 -13.67 15.46
CA ASP A 349 20.23 -13.25 16.86
C ASP A 349 20.50 -11.76 17.05
N GLN A 350 21.44 -11.20 16.29
CA GLN A 350 21.72 -9.77 16.30
C GLN A 350 20.57 -8.97 15.68
N ALA A 351 19.94 -9.48 14.61
CA ALA A 351 18.74 -8.86 14.02
C ALA A 351 17.60 -8.77 15.07
N ILE A 352 17.34 -9.87 15.79
CA ILE A 352 16.33 -9.92 16.88
C ILE A 352 16.71 -8.97 18.03
N ALA A 353 17.98 -8.93 18.43
CA ALA A 353 18.47 -8.03 19.48
C ALA A 353 18.30 -6.57 19.09
N ALA A 354 18.59 -6.21 17.82
CA ALA A 354 18.38 -4.86 17.29
C ALA A 354 16.89 -4.46 17.36
N ALA A 355 15.98 -5.34 16.95
CA ALA A 355 14.54 -5.10 17.04
C ALA A 355 14.10 -4.87 18.48
N ARG A 356 14.52 -5.73 19.43
CA ARG A 356 14.22 -5.58 20.87
C ARG A 356 14.76 -4.28 21.45
N ALA A 357 15.97 -3.88 21.06
CA ALA A 357 16.58 -2.64 21.52
C ALA A 357 15.80 -1.40 21.02
N ARG A 358 15.25 -1.46 19.81
CA ARG A 358 14.40 -0.38 19.28
C ARG A 358 13.02 -0.34 19.92
N ILE A 359 12.42 -1.49 20.14
CA ILE A 359 11.16 -1.61 20.90
C ILE A 359 11.31 -1.00 22.29
N ALA A 360 12.44 -1.22 22.98
CA ALA A 360 12.68 -0.62 24.29
C ALA A 360 12.72 0.93 24.26
N LYS A 361 13.17 1.51 23.13
CA LYS A 361 13.19 2.98 22.93
C LYS A 361 11.84 3.53 22.43
N SER A 362 11.12 2.77 21.64
CA SER A 362 9.85 3.16 21.00
C SER A 362 8.80 2.05 21.17
N PRO A 363 8.29 1.81 22.38
CA PRO A 363 7.48 0.64 22.70
C PRO A 363 6.07 0.64 22.08
N ASN A 364 5.65 1.76 21.50
CA ASN A 364 4.33 1.90 20.88
C ASN A 364 4.37 1.83 19.34
N THR A 365 5.50 1.39 18.75
CA THR A 365 5.64 1.25 17.30
C THR A 365 5.27 -0.17 16.87
N GLY A 366 4.04 -0.39 16.40
CA GLY A 366 3.53 -1.70 15.98
C GLY A 366 4.39 -2.39 14.92
N GLY A 367 4.92 -1.65 13.94
CA GLY A 367 5.82 -2.17 12.91
C GLY A 367 7.10 -2.81 13.44
N PHE A 368 7.63 -2.36 14.58
CA PHE A 368 8.80 -2.99 15.18
C PHE A 368 8.50 -4.38 15.75
N TYR A 369 7.32 -4.56 16.31
CA TYR A 369 6.86 -5.87 16.79
C TYR A 369 6.55 -6.81 15.64
N ASP A 370 6.03 -6.30 14.51
CA ASP A 370 5.83 -7.10 13.30
C ASP A 370 7.16 -7.61 12.74
N LEU A 371 8.17 -6.75 12.64
CA LEU A 371 9.53 -7.14 12.23
C LEU A 371 10.14 -8.18 13.19
N LEU A 372 9.99 -7.96 14.51
CA LEU A 372 10.44 -8.92 15.52
C LEU A 372 9.73 -10.27 15.37
N GLY A 373 8.41 -10.27 15.20
CA GLY A 373 7.60 -11.47 15.01
C GLY A 373 8.03 -12.25 13.76
N THR A 374 8.27 -11.55 12.66
CA THR A 374 8.77 -12.14 11.42
C THR A 374 10.14 -12.82 11.61
N ALA A 375 11.08 -12.15 12.28
CA ALA A 375 12.41 -12.70 12.54
C ALA A 375 12.38 -13.91 13.49
N LEU A 376 11.54 -13.87 14.53
CA LEU A 376 11.35 -14.99 15.45
C LEU A 376 10.71 -16.20 14.76
N PHE A 377 9.74 -15.96 13.86
CA PHE A 377 9.14 -17.02 13.05
C PHE A 377 10.17 -17.72 12.15
N GLN A 378 11.01 -16.94 11.46
CA GLN A 378 12.11 -17.49 10.66
C GLN A 378 13.09 -18.32 11.49
N LYS A 379 13.32 -17.90 12.75
CA LYS A 379 14.16 -18.63 13.70
C LYS A 379 13.45 -19.86 14.31
N LYS A 380 12.18 -20.10 13.98
CA LYS A 380 11.32 -21.14 14.58
C LYS A 380 11.01 -20.96 16.06
N ASP A 381 11.18 -19.74 16.59
CA ASP A 381 10.64 -19.34 17.90
C ASP A 381 9.18 -18.95 17.73
N LEU A 382 8.33 -19.97 17.60
CA LEU A 382 6.90 -19.76 17.29
C LEU A 382 6.15 -19.05 18.44
N SER A 383 6.54 -19.30 19.69
CA SER A 383 5.92 -18.63 20.85
C SER A 383 6.28 -17.15 20.93
N GLY A 384 7.55 -16.83 20.70
CA GLY A 384 8.00 -15.43 20.64
C GLY A 384 7.40 -14.68 19.46
N ALA A 385 7.25 -15.35 18.29
CA ALA A 385 6.61 -14.78 17.10
C ALA A 385 5.14 -14.44 17.36
N ASP A 386 4.37 -15.38 17.94
CA ASP A 386 2.95 -15.15 18.29
C ASP A 386 2.79 -13.94 19.23
N ALA A 387 3.58 -13.89 20.30
CA ALA A 387 3.51 -12.79 21.25
C ALA A 387 3.84 -11.43 20.61
N ALA A 388 4.87 -11.38 19.76
CA ALA A 388 5.26 -10.15 19.05
C ALA A 388 4.18 -9.70 18.06
N LEU A 389 3.64 -10.61 17.24
CA LEU A 389 2.61 -10.27 16.26
C LEU A 389 1.31 -9.82 16.92
N ARG A 390 0.89 -10.44 18.03
CA ARG A 390 -0.26 -9.96 18.80
C ARG A 390 -0.04 -8.54 19.33
N LYS A 391 1.18 -8.22 19.77
CA LYS A 391 1.49 -6.86 20.19
C LYS A 391 1.50 -5.86 19.03
N ALA A 392 1.97 -6.26 17.85
CA ALA A 392 1.86 -5.45 16.63
C ALA A 392 0.39 -5.10 16.31
N ILE A 393 -0.50 -6.10 16.37
CA ILE A 393 -1.94 -5.94 16.11
C ILE A 393 -2.63 -5.09 17.21
N GLU A 394 -2.24 -5.25 18.47
CA GLU A 394 -2.76 -4.42 19.57
C GLU A 394 -2.46 -2.93 19.34
N LEU A 395 -1.24 -2.62 18.89
CA LEU A 395 -0.78 -1.26 18.64
C LEU A 395 -1.31 -0.67 17.33
N ASP A 396 -1.49 -1.50 16.31
CA ASP A 396 -2.07 -1.14 15.02
C ASP A 396 -3.09 -2.19 14.60
N LYS A 397 -4.35 -1.91 14.91
CA LYS A 397 -5.48 -2.81 14.57
C LYS A 397 -5.70 -2.96 13.07
N ASN A 398 -5.16 -2.05 12.26
CA ASN A 398 -5.29 -2.08 10.80
C ASN A 398 -4.11 -2.82 10.12
N ASN A 399 -3.21 -3.43 10.88
CA ASN A 399 -2.09 -4.18 10.36
C ASN A 399 -2.54 -5.58 9.87
N SER A 400 -3.09 -5.63 8.65
CA SER A 400 -3.52 -6.89 8.02
C SER A 400 -2.36 -7.85 7.78
N ASP A 401 -1.14 -7.35 7.55
CA ASP A 401 0.06 -8.15 7.34
C ASP A 401 0.46 -8.92 8.62
N ALA A 402 0.41 -8.27 9.78
CA ALA A 402 0.63 -8.93 11.06
C ALA A 402 -0.43 -10.01 11.36
N LEU A 403 -1.69 -9.79 10.96
CA LEU A 403 -2.76 -10.79 11.08
C LEU A 403 -2.51 -12.02 10.18
N LEU A 404 -2.07 -11.81 8.93
CA LEU A 404 -1.68 -12.90 8.03
C LEU A 404 -0.55 -13.74 8.65
N LYS A 405 0.49 -13.09 9.13
CA LYS A 405 1.65 -13.75 9.77
C LYS A 405 1.26 -14.47 11.07
N LEU A 406 0.37 -13.87 11.89
CA LEU A 406 -0.11 -14.52 13.11
C LEU A 406 -0.79 -15.85 12.82
N GLY A 407 -1.69 -15.89 11.83
CA GLY A 407 -2.32 -17.15 11.44
C GLY A 407 -1.31 -18.18 10.91
N GLN A 408 -0.29 -17.75 10.17
CA GLN A 408 0.80 -18.65 9.73
C GLN A 408 1.59 -19.21 10.91
N VAL A 409 1.89 -18.39 11.93
CA VAL A 409 2.56 -18.84 13.16
C VAL A 409 1.70 -19.85 13.92
N GLN A 410 0.40 -19.59 14.07
CA GLN A 410 -0.56 -20.50 14.71
C GLN A 410 -0.63 -21.85 13.96
N ALA A 411 -0.69 -21.82 12.63
CA ALA A 411 -0.64 -23.04 11.82
C ALA A 411 0.68 -23.81 12.03
N ALA A 412 1.81 -23.13 12.08
CA ALA A 412 3.11 -23.74 12.34
C ALA A 412 3.24 -24.32 13.77
N GLN A 413 2.50 -23.79 14.73
CA GLN A 413 2.35 -24.35 16.09
C GLN A 413 1.44 -25.59 16.11
N GLY A 414 0.80 -25.94 15.00
CA GLY A 414 -0.18 -27.02 14.92
C GLY A 414 -1.61 -26.59 15.32
N SER A 415 -1.82 -25.31 15.65
CA SER A 415 -3.13 -24.76 16.05
C SER A 415 -3.94 -24.32 14.85
N VAL A 416 -4.28 -25.25 13.96
CA VAL A 416 -5.01 -24.95 12.70
C VAL A 416 -6.37 -24.29 12.97
N SER A 417 -7.03 -24.65 14.07
CA SER A 417 -8.31 -24.03 14.49
C SER A 417 -8.15 -22.55 14.81
N ASP A 418 -7.07 -22.18 15.50
CA ASP A 418 -6.80 -20.78 15.87
C ASP A 418 -6.41 -19.95 14.64
N ALA A 419 -5.60 -20.53 13.73
CA ALA A 419 -5.28 -19.91 12.45
C ALA A 419 -6.55 -19.62 11.63
N LEU A 420 -7.44 -20.61 11.51
CA LEU A 420 -8.73 -20.44 10.84
C LEU A 420 -9.60 -19.36 11.51
N ALA A 421 -9.67 -19.34 12.84
CA ALA A 421 -10.43 -18.32 13.56
C ALA A 421 -9.86 -16.91 13.30
N THR A 422 -8.53 -16.77 13.31
CA THR A 422 -7.84 -15.51 12.98
C THR A 422 -8.19 -15.08 11.55
N TYR A 423 -8.07 -15.96 10.54
CA TYR A 423 -8.38 -15.61 9.16
C TYR A 423 -9.87 -15.32 8.93
N GLN A 424 -10.77 -16.09 9.53
CA GLN A 424 -12.21 -15.85 9.41
C GLN A 424 -12.65 -14.52 10.02
N GLN A 425 -12.06 -14.13 11.15
CA GLN A 425 -12.31 -12.80 11.73
C GLN A 425 -11.73 -11.71 10.84
N SER A 426 -10.50 -11.90 10.35
CA SER A 426 -9.84 -10.94 9.45
C SER A 426 -10.60 -10.76 8.13
N ILE A 427 -11.22 -11.81 7.58
CA ILE A 427 -12.08 -11.73 6.40
C ILE A 427 -13.30 -10.82 6.65
N LYS A 428 -13.85 -10.81 7.86
CA LYS A 428 -14.97 -9.91 8.19
C LYS A 428 -14.51 -8.46 8.27
N ASP A 429 -13.33 -8.23 8.83
CA ASP A 429 -12.77 -6.90 9.05
C ASP A 429 -12.14 -6.32 7.75
N TYR A 430 -11.56 -7.20 6.91
CA TYR A 430 -10.87 -6.87 5.65
C TYR A 430 -11.39 -7.73 4.48
N PRO A 431 -12.66 -7.58 4.07
CA PRO A 431 -13.31 -8.49 3.13
C PRO A 431 -12.72 -8.47 1.71
N ARG A 432 -11.78 -7.59 1.42
CA ARG A 432 -11.09 -7.50 0.12
C ARG A 432 -9.64 -7.94 0.15
N GLU A 433 -9.10 -8.26 1.33
CA GLU A 433 -7.73 -8.76 1.47
C GLU A 433 -7.69 -10.25 1.11
N ILE A 434 -7.25 -10.53 -0.11
CA ILE A 434 -7.27 -11.89 -0.67
C ILE A 434 -6.37 -12.88 0.08
N GLY A 435 -5.33 -12.38 0.74
CA GLY A 435 -4.39 -13.21 1.51
C GLY A 435 -5.10 -14.06 2.56
N PHE A 436 -6.09 -13.51 3.24
CA PHE A 436 -6.85 -14.26 4.25
C PHE A 436 -7.67 -15.40 3.66
N TYR A 437 -8.27 -15.20 2.48
CA TYR A 437 -9.01 -16.27 1.79
C TYR A 437 -8.09 -17.37 1.31
N ILE A 438 -6.92 -17.03 0.76
CA ILE A 438 -5.95 -18.01 0.28
C ILE A 438 -5.45 -18.86 1.45
N LEU A 439 -4.99 -18.21 2.55
CA LEU A 439 -4.46 -18.92 3.71
C LEU A 439 -5.53 -19.72 4.45
N ALA A 440 -6.76 -19.21 4.56
CA ALA A 440 -7.89 -20.01 5.09
C ALA A 440 -8.17 -21.23 4.19
N GLY A 441 -8.12 -21.06 2.87
CA GLY A 441 -8.25 -22.16 1.90
C GLY A 441 -7.19 -23.24 2.10
N GLU A 442 -5.92 -22.86 2.28
CA GLU A 442 -4.80 -23.77 2.56
C GLU A 442 -5.00 -24.53 3.89
N MET A 443 -5.52 -23.84 4.92
CA MET A 443 -5.84 -24.49 6.20
C MET A 443 -6.96 -25.52 6.05
N TYR A 444 -8.02 -25.21 5.30
CA TYR A 444 -9.10 -26.16 5.01
C TYR A 444 -8.60 -27.34 4.15
N GLU A 445 -7.71 -27.07 3.18
CA GLU A 445 -7.09 -28.10 2.36
C GLU A 445 -6.25 -29.07 3.21
N SER A 446 -5.45 -28.55 4.16
CA SER A 446 -4.66 -29.36 5.08
C SER A 446 -5.52 -30.30 5.96
N GLN A 447 -6.78 -29.95 6.18
CA GLN A 447 -7.79 -30.76 6.88
C GLN A 447 -8.59 -31.65 5.92
N SER A 448 -8.26 -31.68 4.63
CA SER A 448 -9.04 -32.34 3.58
C SER A 448 -10.50 -31.85 3.48
N ASN A 449 -10.77 -30.63 3.97
CA ASN A 449 -12.08 -29.99 3.85
C ASN A 449 -12.17 -29.25 2.51
N TRP A 450 -12.28 -30.03 1.44
CA TRP A 450 -12.18 -29.58 0.05
C TRP A 450 -13.25 -28.55 -0.33
N ASP A 451 -14.48 -28.67 0.22
CA ASP A 451 -15.57 -27.76 -0.11
C ASP A 451 -15.33 -26.35 0.45
N GLN A 452 -14.84 -26.26 1.69
CA GLN A 452 -14.49 -24.97 2.28
C GLN A 452 -13.25 -24.37 1.62
N ALA A 453 -12.22 -25.18 1.31
CA ALA A 453 -11.05 -24.73 0.56
C ALA A 453 -11.45 -24.13 -0.79
N LYS A 454 -12.28 -24.85 -1.56
CA LYS A 454 -12.83 -24.39 -2.82
C LYS A 454 -13.56 -23.05 -2.69
N ALA A 455 -14.44 -22.93 -1.70
CA ALA A 455 -15.19 -21.69 -1.46
C ALA A 455 -14.27 -20.50 -1.17
N MET A 456 -13.20 -20.70 -0.38
CA MET A 456 -12.23 -19.65 -0.07
C MET A 456 -11.45 -19.21 -1.32
N TYR A 457 -10.95 -20.15 -2.11
CA TYR A 457 -10.22 -19.81 -3.34
C TYR A 457 -11.13 -19.15 -4.39
N GLN A 458 -12.40 -19.57 -4.48
CA GLN A 458 -13.37 -18.89 -5.34
C GLN A 458 -13.61 -17.45 -4.91
N LYS A 459 -13.72 -17.18 -3.60
CA LYS A 459 -13.83 -15.82 -3.08
C LYS A 459 -12.60 -14.97 -3.38
N ALA A 460 -11.41 -15.53 -3.25
CA ALA A 460 -10.18 -14.84 -3.65
C ALA A 460 -10.21 -14.44 -5.14
N LEU A 461 -10.70 -15.33 -6.02
CA LEU A 461 -10.81 -15.07 -7.45
C LEU A 461 -11.98 -14.15 -7.84
N GLU A 462 -13.05 -14.08 -7.04
CA GLU A 462 -14.09 -13.05 -7.19
C GLU A 462 -13.52 -11.64 -6.92
N ILE A 463 -12.62 -11.52 -5.94
CA ILE A 463 -11.97 -10.25 -5.58
C ILE A 463 -10.88 -9.90 -6.59
N GLN A 464 -10.00 -10.85 -6.91
CA GLN A 464 -8.91 -10.68 -7.88
C GLN A 464 -8.93 -11.80 -8.93
N PRO A 465 -9.62 -11.60 -10.05
CA PRO A 465 -9.59 -12.54 -11.16
C PRO A 465 -8.15 -12.81 -11.65
N ASN A 466 -7.87 -14.06 -11.98
CA ASN A 466 -6.53 -14.51 -12.42
C ASN A 466 -5.42 -14.43 -11.35
N GLN A 467 -5.74 -14.32 -10.06
CA GLN A 467 -4.74 -14.41 -9.00
C GLN A 467 -4.04 -15.78 -9.06
N PRO A 468 -2.70 -15.82 -9.21
CA PRO A 468 -2.03 -17.08 -9.59
C PRO A 468 -2.12 -18.19 -8.55
N VAL A 469 -1.93 -17.85 -7.25
CA VAL A 469 -1.95 -18.84 -6.17
C VAL A 469 -3.35 -19.41 -5.99
N ALA A 470 -4.37 -18.55 -5.91
CA ALA A 470 -5.76 -18.99 -5.78
C ALA A 470 -6.22 -19.81 -6.99
N SER A 471 -5.79 -19.44 -8.23
CA SER A 471 -6.08 -20.21 -9.44
C SER A 471 -5.45 -21.60 -9.40
N ASN A 472 -4.19 -21.68 -9.00
CA ASN A 472 -3.50 -22.96 -8.86
C ASN A 472 -4.15 -23.86 -7.81
N ASN A 473 -4.43 -23.31 -6.63
CA ASN A 473 -4.98 -24.09 -5.51
C ASN A 473 -6.43 -24.52 -5.79
N LEU A 474 -7.24 -23.66 -6.42
CA LEU A 474 -8.58 -24.03 -6.86
C LEU A 474 -8.53 -25.16 -7.91
N ALA A 475 -7.61 -25.06 -8.88
CA ALA A 475 -7.42 -26.12 -9.87
C ALA A 475 -7.10 -27.47 -9.21
N TYR A 476 -6.16 -27.46 -8.26
CA TYR A 476 -5.80 -28.64 -7.50
C TYR A 476 -6.98 -29.26 -6.75
N VAL A 477 -7.71 -28.45 -5.97
CA VAL A 477 -8.89 -28.91 -5.24
C VAL A 477 -9.96 -29.50 -6.19
N MET A 478 -10.22 -28.83 -7.32
CA MET A 478 -11.17 -29.34 -8.32
C MET A 478 -10.73 -30.68 -8.91
N LEU A 479 -9.43 -30.88 -9.18
CA LEU A 479 -8.91 -32.14 -9.71
C LEU A 479 -8.98 -33.28 -8.68
N GLN A 480 -8.82 -32.98 -7.38
CA GLN A 480 -8.97 -33.95 -6.30
C GLN A 480 -10.43 -34.39 -6.12
N GLN A 481 -11.38 -33.48 -6.28
CA GLN A 481 -12.81 -33.77 -6.16
C GLN A 481 -13.43 -34.37 -7.45
N GLY A 482 -12.68 -34.56 -8.52
CA GLY A 482 -13.21 -35.03 -9.81
C GLY A 482 -14.10 -34.00 -10.51
N GLY A 483 -13.86 -32.72 -10.29
CA GLY A 483 -14.59 -31.60 -10.90
C GLY A 483 -14.31 -31.43 -12.40
N ASN A 484 -14.82 -30.36 -12.99
CA ASN A 484 -14.64 -30.06 -14.42
C ASN A 484 -13.17 -29.86 -14.76
N VAL A 485 -12.60 -30.80 -15.50
CA VAL A 485 -11.18 -30.84 -15.87
C VAL A 485 -10.79 -29.69 -16.78
N ASP A 486 -11.69 -29.18 -17.64
CA ASP A 486 -11.39 -28.07 -18.54
C ASP A 486 -11.26 -26.75 -17.78
N VAL A 487 -12.11 -26.53 -16.80
CA VAL A 487 -12.03 -25.38 -15.91
C VAL A 487 -10.76 -25.46 -15.05
N ALA A 488 -10.48 -26.63 -14.48
CA ALA A 488 -9.27 -26.85 -13.69
C ALA A 488 -7.99 -26.63 -14.51
N LEU A 489 -7.96 -27.07 -15.78
CA LEU A 489 -6.83 -26.84 -16.68
C LEU A 489 -6.62 -25.36 -16.97
N ALA A 490 -7.69 -24.59 -17.25
CA ALA A 490 -7.59 -23.16 -17.48
C ALA A 490 -7.06 -22.40 -16.23
N LEU A 491 -7.53 -22.79 -15.05
CA LEU A 491 -7.05 -22.25 -13.78
C LEU A 491 -5.58 -22.61 -13.53
N ALA A 492 -5.17 -23.87 -13.74
CA ALA A 492 -3.79 -24.32 -13.60
C ALA A 492 -2.86 -23.58 -14.58
N GLN A 493 -3.29 -23.35 -15.83
CA GLN A 493 -2.56 -22.54 -16.80
C GLN A 493 -2.39 -21.09 -16.33
N THR A 494 -3.42 -20.52 -15.70
CA THR A 494 -3.33 -19.18 -15.10
C THR A 494 -2.34 -19.16 -13.94
N GLY A 495 -2.40 -20.13 -13.04
CA GLY A 495 -1.45 -20.29 -11.95
C GLY A 495 -0.01 -20.43 -12.46
N ARG A 496 0.23 -21.30 -13.44
CA ARG A 496 1.56 -21.53 -14.02
C ARG A 496 2.13 -20.30 -14.71
N ARG A 497 1.31 -19.54 -15.42
CA ARG A 497 1.71 -18.31 -16.10
C ARG A 497 2.14 -17.23 -15.11
N GLY A 498 1.42 -17.09 -13.99
CA GLY A 498 1.75 -16.13 -12.96
C GLY A 498 2.86 -16.58 -12.00
N MET A 499 3.18 -17.88 -11.96
CA MET A 499 4.22 -18.46 -11.10
C MET A 499 5.18 -19.34 -11.90
N PRO A 500 5.96 -18.77 -12.85
CA PRO A 500 6.80 -19.55 -13.77
C PRO A 500 7.91 -20.36 -13.10
N ASP A 501 8.35 -19.99 -11.91
CA ASP A 501 9.38 -20.70 -11.16
C ASP A 501 8.82 -21.60 -10.05
N SER A 502 7.48 -21.80 -9.99
CA SER A 502 6.85 -22.66 -8.98
C SER A 502 6.79 -24.11 -9.45
N SER A 503 7.45 -25.01 -8.72
CA SER A 503 7.35 -26.46 -8.92
C SER A 503 5.93 -26.97 -8.69
N ASN A 504 5.23 -26.46 -7.66
CA ASN A 504 3.84 -26.82 -7.37
C ASN A 504 2.90 -26.42 -8.52
N ALA A 505 3.07 -25.22 -9.10
CA ALA A 505 2.25 -24.79 -10.24
C ALA A 505 2.52 -25.64 -11.50
N ALA A 506 3.74 -26.13 -11.68
CA ALA A 506 4.06 -27.07 -12.76
C ALA A 506 3.42 -28.44 -12.52
N ASP A 507 3.45 -28.97 -11.29
CA ASP A 507 2.81 -30.24 -10.93
C ASP A 507 1.29 -30.17 -11.10
N THR A 508 0.64 -29.13 -10.58
CA THR A 508 -0.82 -28.94 -10.73
C THR A 508 -1.24 -28.88 -12.20
N LEU A 509 -0.48 -28.18 -13.04
CA LEU A 509 -0.74 -28.13 -14.48
C LEU A 509 -0.50 -29.52 -15.13
N GLY A 510 0.56 -30.22 -14.76
CA GLY A 510 0.81 -31.59 -15.18
C GLY A 510 -0.33 -32.52 -14.81
N TRP A 511 -0.85 -32.41 -13.59
CA TRP A 511 -1.99 -33.20 -13.14
C TRP A 511 -3.27 -32.89 -13.90
N ALA A 512 -3.51 -31.61 -14.23
CA ALA A 512 -4.64 -31.21 -15.07
C ALA A 512 -4.52 -31.81 -16.48
N TYR A 513 -3.34 -31.78 -17.11
CA TYR A 513 -3.11 -32.44 -18.40
C TYR A 513 -3.31 -33.96 -18.30
N TYR A 514 -2.82 -34.61 -17.25
CA TYR A 514 -3.02 -36.04 -17.04
C TYR A 514 -4.52 -36.39 -16.98
N LYS A 515 -5.30 -35.66 -16.18
CA LYS A 515 -6.76 -35.86 -16.06
C LYS A 515 -7.51 -35.56 -17.37
N LYS A 516 -6.98 -34.66 -18.20
CA LYS A 516 -7.49 -34.37 -19.55
C LYS A 516 -7.11 -35.44 -20.59
N GLY A 517 -6.17 -36.35 -20.29
CA GLY A 517 -5.68 -37.37 -21.21
C GLY A 517 -4.53 -36.91 -22.13
N VAL A 518 -3.96 -35.71 -21.89
CA VAL A 518 -2.83 -35.16 -22.65
C VAL A 518 -1.52 -35.56 -21.96
N TYR A 519 -1.22 -36.84 -22.02
CA TYR A 519 -0.18 -37.44 -21.18
C TYR A 519 1.24 -36.96 -21.46
N GLN A 520 1.56 -36.61 -22.72
CA GLN A 520 2.90 -36.10 -23.05
C GLN A 520 3.13 -34.72 -22.38
N SER A 521 2.16 -33.82 -22.48
CA SER A 521 2.24 -32.51 -21.81
C SER A 521 2.27 -32.68 -20.26
N ALA A 522 1.61 -33.68 -19.73
CA ALA A 522 1.69 -34.00 -18.31
C ALA A 522 3.11 -34.38 -17.90
N ILE A 523 3.77 -35.26 -18.68
CA ILE A 523 5.17 -35.69 -18.45
C ILE A 523 6.10 -34.45 -18.45
N ASP A 524 5.96 -33.58 -19.46
CA ASP A 524 6.79 -32.38 -19.60
C ASP A 524 6.66 -31.48 -18.38
N MET A 525 5.44 -31.29 -17.87
CA MET A 525 5.19 -30.44 -16.70
C MET A 525 5.68 -31.07 -15.39
N PHE A 526 5.55 -32.38 -15.21
CA PHE A 526 6.10 -33.07 -14.03
C PHE A 526 7.62 -33.04 -14.02
N GLN A 527 8.26 -33.24 -15.16
CA GLN A 527 9.72 -33.10 -15.29
C GLN A 527 10.18 -31.69 -14.97
N GLU A 528 9.44 -30.68 -15.45
CA GLU A 528 9.71 -29.27 -15.14
C GLU A 528 9.53 -28.99 -13.64
N SER A 529 8.51 -29.57 -12.99
CA SER A 529 8.33 -29.48 -11.53
C SER A 529 9.55 -29.98 -10.77
N LEU A 530 10.03 -31.17 -11.13
CA LEU A 530 11.23 -31.76 -10.51
C LEU A 530 12.47 -30.90 -10.74
N ARG A 531 12.68 -30.41 -11.97
CA ARG A 531 13.78 -29.52 -12.32
C ARG A 531 13.77 -28.21 -11.50
N LEU A 532 12.58 -27.63 -11.31
CA LEU A 532 12.42 -26.39 -10.52
C LEU A 532 12.68 -26.64 -9.03
N SER A 533 12.26 -27.78 -8.51
CA SER A 533 12.57 -28.21 -7.12
C SER A 533 14.07 -28.38 -6.91
N GLU A 534 14.75 -29.07 -7.80
CA GLU A 534 16.20 -29.28 -7.76
C GLU A 534 16.97 -27.94 -7.81
N LYS A 535 16.61 -27.05 -8.72
CA LYS A 535 17.21 -25.71 -8.85
C LYS A 535 17.14 -24.91 -7.54
N ARG A 536 16.08 -25.11 -6.76
CA ARG A 536 15.90 -24.46 -5.44
C ARG A 536 16.56 -25.20 -4.29
N GLY A 537 17.15 -26.36 -4.51
CA GLY A 537 17.69 -27.22 -3.46
C GLY A 537 16.59 -27.77 -2.53
N ALA A 538 15.34 -27.84 -3.02
CA ALA A 538 14.23 -28.40 -2.26
C ALA A 538 14.35 -29.94 -2.18
N ALA A 539 13.73 -30.50 -1.14
CA ALA A 539 13.63 -31.94 -1.02
C ALA A 539 12.81 -32.53 -2.18
N ASP A 540 13.20 -33.74 -2.60
CA ASP A 540 12.53 -34.50 -3.65
C ASP A 540 11.08 -34.84 -3.23
N ASP A 541 10.10 -34.55 -4.07
CA ASP A 541 8.69 -34.72 -3.76
C ASP A 541 8.17 -36.07 -4.30
N PRO A 542 7.78 -37.00 -3.43
CA PRO A 542 7.26 -38.30 -3.86
C PRO A 542 5.95 -38.17 -4.67
N THR A 543 5.16 -37.13 -4.47
CA THR A 543 3.90 -36.92 -5.18
C THR A 543 4.15 -36.67 -6.66
N VAL A 544 5.11 -35.77 -6.98
CA VAL A 544 5.46 -35.47 -8.38
C VAL A 544 6.01 -36.69 -9.10
N HIS A 545 6.88 -37.47 -8.43
CA HIS A 545 7.38 -38.71 -8.98
C HIS A 545 6.24 -39.72 -9.23
N TYR A 546 5.29 -39.81 -8.33
CA TYR A 546 4.11 -40.67 -8.51
C TYR A 546 3.26 -40.23 -9.70
N HIS A 547 2.95 -38.95 -9.83
CA HIS A 547 2.22 -38.38 -10.96
C HIS A 547 2.95 -38.67 -12.29
N LEU A 548 4.26 -38.46 -12.33
CA LEU A 548 5.10 -38.74 -13.49
C LEU A 548 5.07 -40.22 -13.87
N ALA A 549 5.14 -41.12 -12.89
CA ALA A 549 5.03 -42.54 -13.12
C ALA A 549 3.69 -42.95 -13.75
N LEU A 550 2.59 -42.41 -13.25
CA LEU A 550 1.26 -42.65 -13.81
C LEU A 550 1.16 -42.14 -15.27
N ALA A 551 1.77 -41.01 -15.57
CA ALA A 551 1.78 -40.45 -16.93
C ALA A 551 2.62 -41.34 -17.88
N TYR A 552 3.79 -41.85 -17.45
CA TYR A 552 4.60 -42.81 -18.22
C TYR A 552 3.86 -44.10 -18.49
N GLN A 553 3.07 -44.61 -17.53
CA GLN A 553 2.25 -45.82 -17.77
C GLN A 553 1.23 -45.57 -18.91
N LYS A 554 0.60 -44.40 -18.96
CA LYS A 554 -0.38 -44.07 -20.00
C LYS A 554 0.19 -43.94 -21.40
N VAL A 555 1.49 -43.63 -21.53
CA VAL A 555 2.18 -43.55 -22.83
C VAL A 555 3.01 -44.83 -23.10
N ASN A 556 2.75 -45.92 -22.38
CA ASN A 556 3.40 -47.21 -22.56
C ASN A 556 4.94 -47.16 -22.39
N GLN A 557 5.39 -46.43 -21.39
CA GLN A 557 6.83 -46.33 -21.01
C GLN A 557 7.07 -47.00 -19.65
N PRO A 558 6.97 -48.34 -19.54
CA PRO A 558 6.98 -49.02 -18.25
C PRO A 558 8.34 -48.95 -17.52
N ALA A 559 9.45 -48.83 -18.25
CA ALA A 559 10.77 -48.72 -17.63
C ALA A 559 10.91 -47.39 -16.87
N GLN A 560 10.48 -46.27 -17.48
CA GLN A 560 10.48 -44.97 -16.85
C GLN A 560 9.47 -44.91 -15.68
N ALA A 561 8.28 -45.46 -15.86
CA ALA A 561 7.29 -45.58 -14.80
C ALA A 561 7.84 -46.30 -13.57
N ARG A 562 8.51 -47.47 -13.80
CA ARG A 562 9.16 -48.24 -12.72
C ARG A 562 10.21 -47.41 -11.97
N GLN A 563 11.08 -46.74 -12.71
CA GLN A 563 12.13 -45.90 -12.12
C GLN A 563 11.54 -44.83 -11.19
N GLN A 564 10.46 -44.17 -11.62
CA GLN A 564 9.81 -43.15 -10.80
C GLN A 564 9.12 -43.73 -9.58
N LEU A 565 8.43 -44.88 -9.69
CA LEU A 565 7.80 -45.57 -8.55
C LEU A 565 8.83 -46.06 -7.52
N GLU A 566 9.97 -46.57 -7.97
CA GLU A 566 11.09 -46.93 -7.09
C GLU A 566 11.63 -45.69 -6.35
N ARG A 567 11.69 -44.53 -7.03
CA ARG A 567 12.07 -43.26 -6.40
C ARG A 567 11.08 -42.87 -5.33
N VAL A 568 9.75 -42.96 -5.61
CA VAL A 568 8.70 -42.73 -4.60
C VAL A 568 8.91 -43.58 -3.37
N LEU A 569 9.10 -44.90 -3.55
CA LEU A 569 9.26 -45.83 -2.44
C LEU A 569 10.59 -45.68 -1.68
N LYS A 570 11.61 -45.12 -2.32
CA LYS A 570 12.86 -44.74 -1.64
C LYS A 570 12.65 -43.52 -0.71
N ILE A 571 11.83 -42.57 -1.11
CA ILE A 571 11.51 -41.36 -0.32
C ILE A 571 10.47 -41.68 0.76
N ASN A 572 9.39 -42.33 0.36
CA ASN A 572 8.29 -42.75 1.22
C ASN A 572 8.03 -44.28 1.08
N PRO A 573 8.68 -45.11 1.90
CA PRO A 573 8.51 -46.57 1.84
C PRO A 573 7.07 -47.06 2.08
N ASN A 574 6.22 -46.22 2.70
CA ASN A 574 4.84 -46.59 3.04
C ASN A 574 3.81 -46.13 2.01
N HIS A 575 4.23 -45.61 0.85
CA HIS A 575 3.30 -45.15 -0.19
C HIS A 575 2.57 -46.34 -0.84
N SER A 576 1.34 -46.61 -0.40
CA SER A 576 0.52 -47.77 -0.79
C SER A 576 0.29 -47.84 -2.31
N ASP A 577 -0.12 -46.72 -2.91
CA ASP A 577 -0.49 -46.65 -4.33
C ASP A 577 0.71 -46.85 -5.25
N ALA A 578 1.88 -46.29 -4.88
CA ALA A 578 3.13 -46.54 -5.62
C ALA A 578 3.55 -48.00 -5.55
N ARG A 579 3.39 -48.65 -4.39
CA ARG A 579 3.68 -50.09 -4.23
C ARG A 579 2.76 -50.94 -5.09
N LYS A 580 1.47 -50.62 -5.10
CA LYS A 580 0.46 -51.28 -5.95
C LYS A 580 0.79 -51.09 -7.43
N ALA A 581 1.01 -49.88 -7.88
CA ALA A 581 1.34 -49.55 -9.27
C ALA A 581 2.64 -50.26 -9.72
N LEU A 582 3.65 -50.36 -8.84
CA LEU A 582 4.89 -51.07 -9.15
C LEU A 582 4.68 -52.58 -9.28
N SER A 583 3.80 -53.19 -8.47
CA SER A 583 3.47 -54.62 -8.57
C SER A 583 2.73 -54.95 -9.88
N GLU A 584 1.85 -54.05 -10.33
CA GLU A 584 1.10 -54.18 -11.60
C GLU A 584 2.01 -54.07 -12.83
N LEU A 585 3.14 -53.38 -12.75
CA LEU A 585 4.17 -53.34 -13.81
C LEU A 585 5.05 -54.58 -13.88
N ARG A 586 4.99 -55.46 -12.89
CA ARG A 586 5.78 -56.72 -12.85
C ARG A 586 5.02 -57.92 -13.39
N GLY A 587 3.72 -57.83 -13.52
CA GLY A 587 2.85 -58.82 -14.13
C GLY A 587 2.68 -58.55 -15.62
#